data_1c44d854b62ebfe55f126c4616bdbb78
#
_entry.id   1c44d854b62ebfe55f126c4616bdbb78
#
_cell.length_a   1.000
_cell.length_b   1.000
_cell.length_c   1.000
_cell.angle_alpha   90.00
_cell.angle_beta   90.00
_cell.angle_gamma   90.00
#
_symmetry.space_group_name_H-M   'P 1'
#
loop_
_entity.id
_entity.type
_entity.pdbx_description
1 polymer ?
#
loop_
_entity_poly.entity_id
_entity_poly.type
_entity_poly.pdbx_seq_one_letter_code
_entity_poly.pdbx_strand_id
1 'polypeptide(L)'
;MNSCLILDGKKLAEKSNVDLLARVEILKQTGRPPKLVAILVGDDPASATYVSMKEKACEKLGIKTEIKRLSAETTTDQLENIISELNADKEVDGILLQHPVPSGIDEQKCFNTIDISKDVDGVTTQGFGNMAMGLRAFGSCTPLGVMRLLEEYSVKIEGKNALVIGRSQILGKPMAAMLLYANATVTIAHSRTKDLVNMLKYFDIVVVAVGIPKFISAKDLAPGCVLVDAGYHPMEKCGDVDMTDISNIVSAYTPVPGGVGPMTINTLMMNTIEAMELKNE
;
A
#
# COMPACT_ATOMS: atom_id res chain seq x y z
N MET A 1 20.36 -23.07 -14.20
CA MET A 1 19.03 -22.71 -13.71
C MET A 1 19.17 -21.31 -13.14
N ASN A 2 18.43 -20.33 -13.64
CA ASN A 2 18.43 -19.01 -13.01
C ASN A 2 17.83 -19.16 -11.63
N SER A 3 18.51 -18.67 -10.60
CA SER A 3 17.97 -18.66 -9.23
C SER A 3 16.73 -17.78 -9.21
N CYS A 4 15.64 -18.24 -8.58
CA CYS A 4 14.44 -17.46 -8.38
C CYS A 4 14.77 -16.18 -7.59
N LEU A 5 14.32 -15.03 -8.07
CA LEU A 5 14.61 -13.73 -7.48
C LEU A 5 13.65 -13.45 -6.31
N ILE A 6 14.20 -13.06 -5.17
CA ILE A 6 13.40 -12.61 -4.02
C ILE A 6 13.23 -11.09 -4.11
N LEU A 7 11.99 -10.63 -4.21
CA LEU A 7 11.63 -9.22 -4.17
C LEU A 7 11.58 -8.75 -2.70
N ASP A 8 12.76 -8.50 -2.12
CA ASP A 8 12.92 -8.19 -0.69
C ASP A 8 12.56 -6.73 -0.39
N GLY A 9 11.34 -6.53 0.09
CA GLY A 9 10.84 -5.20 0.43
C GLY A 9 11.45 -4.61 1.68
N LYS A 10 11.89 -5.44 2.61
CA LYS A 10 12.58 -4.95 3.81
C LYS A 10 13.91 -4.28 3.42
N LYS A 11 14.69 -4.96 2.58
CA LYS A 11 15.96 -4.42 2.07
C LYS A 11 15.74 -3.14 1.27
N LEU A 12 14.72 -3.09 0.42
CA LEU A 12 14.40 -1.88 -0.36
C LEU A 12 13.94 -0.73 0.55
N ALA A 13 13.09 -1.00 1.54
CA ALA A 13 12.66 0.02 2.50
C ALA A 13 13.85 0.59 3.29
N GLU A 14 14.80 -0.27 3.71
CA GLU A 14 16.02 0.17 4.40
C GLU A 14 16.90 1.05 3.50
N LYS A 15 17.07 0.69 2.22
CA LYS A 15 17.78 1.50 1.21
C LYS A 15 17.09 2.85 1.01
N SER A 16 15.76 2.85 0.80
CA SER A 16 14.97 4.07 0.60
C SER A 16 14.99 5.00 1.82
N ASN A 17 15.02 4.45 3.03
CA ASN A 17 15.06 5.26 4.26
C ASN A 17 16.29 6.18 4.34
N VAL A 18 17.39 5.85 3.68
CA VAL A 18 18.61 6.71 3.64
C VAL A 18 18.31 8.03 2.92
N ASP A 19 17.65 7.96 1.76
CA ASP A 19 17.20 9.13 1.01
C ASP A 19 16.12 9.92 1.78
N LEU A 20 15.12 9.21 2.32
CA LEU A 20 14.04 9.84 3.08
C LEU A 20 14.55 10.59 4.32
N LEU A 21 15.54 10.06 5.03
CA LEU A 21 16.20 10.75 6.14
C LEU A 21 16.85 12.06 5.68
N ALA A 22 17.59 12.05 4.57
CA ALA A 22 18.24 13.24 4.03
C ALA A 22 17.21 14.32 3.66
N ARG A 23 16.09 13.93 3.02
CA ARG A 23 14.99 14.84 2.67
C ARG A 23 14.35 15.47 3.92
N VAL A 24 14.10 14.68 4.96
CA VAL A 24 13.55 15.19 6.23
C VAL A 24 14.53 16.17 6.90
N GLU A 25 15.84 15.91 6.89
CA GLU A 25 16.82 16.83 7.47
C GLU A 25 16.86 18.18 6.71
N ILE A 26 16.72 18.18 5.39
CA ILE A 26 16.59 19.41 4.59
C ILE A 26 15.34 20.19 5.02
N LEU A 27 14.19 19.53 5.13
CA LEU A 27 12.92 20.15 5.54
C LEU A 27 13.00 20.75 6.95
N LYS A 28 13.68 20.09 7.89
CA LYS A 28 13.93 20.62 9.24
C LYS A 28 14.78 21.89 9.23
N GLN A 29 15.78 21.96 8.36
CA GLN A 29 16.66 23.14 8.24
C GLN A 29 15.94 24.34 7.65
N THR A 30 14.96 24.13 6.78
CA THR A 30 14.17 25.17 6.11
C THR A 30 12.89 25.55 6.83
N GLY A 31 12.51 24.85 7.88
CA GLY A 31 11.27 25.11 8.63
C GLY A 31 11.03 24.13 9.76
N ARG A 32 10.30 23.07 9.49
CA ARG A 32 9.90 22.05 10.46
C ARG A 32 9.99 20.63 9.85
N PRO A 33 9.92 19.56 10.67
CA PRO A 33 9.75 18.22 10.12
C PRO A 33 8.35 18.04 9.53
N PRO A 34 8.17 17.09 8.57
CA PRO A 34 6.85 16.64 8.13
C PRO A 34 6.02 16.12 9.30
N LYS A 35 4.69 16.31 9.24
CA LYS A 35 3.75 15.81 10.26
C LYS A 35 2.70 14.91 9.63
N LEU A 36 2.64 13.65 10.12
CA LEU A 36 1.59 12.68 9.81
C LEU A 36 0.63 12.56 11.00
N VAL A 37 -0.67 12.67 10.76
CA VAL A 37 -1.70 12.35 11.76
C VAL A 37 -2.39 11.05 11.36
N ALA A 38 -2.30 10.04 12.24
CA ALA A 38 -2.99 8.77 12.07
C ALA A 38 -4.24 8.73 12.95
N ILE A 39 -5.36 8.40 12.34
CA ILE A 39 -6.65 8.25 13.04
C ILE A 39 -6.92 6.75 13.18
N LEU A 40 -7.11 6.28 14.41
CA LEU A 40 -7.50 4.92 14.73
C LEU A 40 -8.86 4.95 15.42
N VAL A 41 -9.86 4.27 14.86
CA VAL A 41 -11.20 4.19 15.41
C VAL A 41 -11.45 2.78 15.96
N GLY A 42 -11.84 2.70 17.22
CA GLY A 42 -12.05 1.43 17.93
C GLY A 42 -10.75 0.78 18.41
N ASP A 43 -10.87 -0.44 18.91
CA ASP A 43 -9.81 -1.15 19.65
C ASP A 43 -9.34 -2.44 18.94
N ASP A 44 -9.45 -2.50 17.59
CA ASP A 44 -8.97 -3.66 16.83
C ASP A 44 -7.44 -3.83 17.02
N PRO A 45 -6.98 -4.97 17.57
CA PRO A 45 -5.56 -5.18 17.89
C PRO A 45 -4.66 -5.19 16.65
N ALA A 46 -5.18 -5.64 15.50
CA ALA A 46 -4.40 -5.67 14.25
C ALA A 46 -4.17 -4.23 13.77
N SER A 47 -5.21 -3.41 13.72
CA SER A 47 -5.13 -1.99 13.39
C SER A 47 -4.19 -1.21 14.33
N ALA A 48 -4.28 -1.47 15.64
CA ALA A 48 -3.39 -0.86 16.64
C ALA A 48 -1.91 -1.24 16.38
N THR A 49 -1.65 -2.49 16.02
CA THR A 49 -0.30 -2.96 15.67
C THR A 49 0.25 -2.25 14.43
N TYR A 50 -0.56 -2.11 13.36
CA TYR A 50 -0.16 -1.41 12.15
C TYR A 50 0.11 0.08 12.40
N VAL A 51 -0.72 0.75 13.19
CA VAL A 51 -0.50 2.16 13.58
C VAL A 51 0.81 2.30 14.36
N SER A 52 1.08 1.39 15.32
CA SER A 52 2.35 1.41 16.06
C SER A 52 3.59 1.19 15.18
N MET A 53 3.49 0.32 14.16
CA MET A 53 4.58 0.14 13.18
C MET A 53 4.83 1.41 12.35
N LYS A 54 3.76 2.11 11.94
CA LYS A 54 3.84 3.39 11.20
C LYS A 54 4.44 4.49 12.07
N GLU A 55 4.03 4.59 13.35
CA GLU A 55 4.58 5.52 14.33
C GLU A 55 6.09 5.34 14.49
N LYS A 56 6.56 4.11 14.72
CA LYS A 56 7.99 3.78 14.80
C LYS A 56 8.76 4.14 13.53
N ALA A 57 8.13 3.98 12.35
CA ALA A 57 8.74 4.37 11.10
C ALA A 57 8.88 5.90 10.98
N CYS A 58 7.86 6.65 11.42
CA CYS A 58 7.93 8.11 11.51
C CYS A 58 9.06 8.56 12.44
N GLU A 59 9.13 8.00 13.66
CA GLU A 59 10.19 8.31 14.64
C GLU A 59 11.59 8.07 14.06
N LYS A 60 11.79 6.91 13.41
CA LYS A 60 13.07 6.54 12.79
C LYS A 60 13.50 7.52 11.71
N LEU A 61 12.56 8.12 10.97
CA LEU A 61 12.83 9.08 9.90
C LEU A 61 12.78 10.54 10.39
N GLY A 62 12.41 10.78 11.65
CA GLY A 62 12.27 12.13 12.20
C GLY A 62 11.04 12.87 11.69
N ILE A 63 10.03 12.16 11.21
CA ILE A 63 8.70 12.68 10.87
C ILE A 63 7.92 12.82 12.18
N LYS A 64 7.33 13.99 12.42
CA LYS A 64 6.44 14.21 13.56
C LYS A 64 5.15 13.40 13.36
N THR A 65 4.74 12.66 14.40
CA THR A 65 3.51 11.87 14.30
C THR A 65 2.57 12.15 15.45
N GLU A 66 1.28 12.10 15.18
CA GLU A 66 0.20 12.19 16.18
C GLU A 66 -0.79 11.07 15.92
N ILE A 67 -1.18 10.31 16.96
CA ILE A 67 -2.20 9.28 16.85
C ILE A 67 -3.46 9.75 17.54
N LYS A 68 -4.53 10.00 16.76
CA LYS A 68 -5.87 10.26 17.28
C LYS A 68 -6.62 8.94 17.47
N ARG A 69 -6.75 8.52 18.72
CA ARG A 69 -7.53 7.33 19.11
C ARG A 69 -8.97 7.73 19.39
N LEU A 70 -9.91 7.18 18.63
CA LEU A 70 -11.33 7.45 18.73
C LEU A 70 -12.06 6.21 19.21
N SER A 71 -13.16 6.43 19.94
CA SER A 71 -14.05 5.35 20.40
C SER A 71 -14.66 4.60 19.22
N ALA A 72 -14.95 3.31 19.42
CA ALA A 72 -15.72 2.50 18.45
C ALA A 72 -17.15 3.04 18.22
N GLU A 73 -17.66 3.89 19.11
CA GLU A 73 -18.97 4.56 19.03
C GLU A 73 -18.93 5.86 18.20
N THR A 74 -17.73 6.23 17.67
CA THR A 74 -17.60 7.42 16.83
C THR A 74 -18.50 7.29 15.61
N THR A 75 -19.27 8.35 15.33
CA THR A 75 -20.14 8.39 14.15
C THR A 75 -19.39 8.88 12.90
N THR A 76 -19.94 8.62 11.71
CA THR A 76 -19.40 9.14 10.44
C THR A 76 -19.22 10.66 10.51
N ASP A 77 -20.23 11.40 10.94
CA ASP A 77 -20.19 12.87 10.99
C ASP A 77 -19.12 13.40 11.97
N GLN A 78 -18.94 12.73 13.11
CA GLN A 78 -17.86 13.08 14.05
C GLN A 78 -16.48 12.87 13.42
N LEU A 79 -16.29 11.76 12.72
CA LEU A 79 -15.04 11.45 12.06
C LEU A 79 -14.75 12.43 10.91
N GLU A 80 -15.74 12.78 10.09
CA GLU A 80 -15.62 13.82 9.05
C GLU A 80 -15.23 15.18 9.63
N ASN A 81 -15.83 15.58 10.76
CA ASN A 81 -15.46 16.83 11.43
C ASN A 81 -13.99 16.82 11.86
N ILE A 82 -13.52 15.73 12.47
CA ILE A 82 -12.11 15.58 12.88
C ILE A 82 -11.18 15.65 11.66
N ILE A 83 -11.53 14.97 10.56
CA ILE A 83 -10.75 15.03 9.32
C ILE A 83 -10.74 16.45 8.74
N SER A 84 -11.87 17.16 8.78
CA SER A 84 -11.99 18.54 8.30
C SER A 84 -11.12 19.51 9.12
N GLU A 85 -11.06 19.33 10.45
CA GLU A 85 -10.14 20.08 11.31
C GLU A 85 -8.67 19.83 10.92
N LEU A 86 -8.31 18.58 10.66
CA LEU A 86 -6.95 18.22 10.21
C LEU A 86 -6.63 18.75 8.81
N ASN A 87 -7.61 18.82 7.91
CA ASN A 87 -7.45 19.46 6.62
C ASN A 87 -7.11 20.94 6.76
N ALA A 88 -7.76 21.64 7.70
CA ALA A 88 -7.53 23.06 7.97
C ALA A 88 -6.21 23.35 8.71
N ASP A 89 -5.65 22.36 9.43
CA ASP A 89 -4.40 22.52 10.18
C ASP A 89 -3.20 22.56 9.22
N LYS A 90 -2.53 23.73 9.12
CA LYS A 90 -1.36 23.94 8.25
C LYS A 90 -0.13 23.14 8.69
N GLU A 91 -0.07 22.72 9.95
CA GLU A 91 1.02 21.91 10.49
C GLU A 91 0.90 20.42 10.09
N VAL A 92 -0.27 19.97 9.62
CA VAL A 92 -0.50 18.59 9.17
C VAL A 92 -0.19 18.48 7.69
N ASP A 93 0.72 17.56 7.33
CA ASP A 93 1.11 17.29 5.95
C ASP A 93 0.46 16.04 5.37
N GLY A 94 0.21 15.05 6.22
CA GLY A 94 -0.49 13.82 5.84
C GLY A 94 -1.55 13.41 6.85
N ILE A 95 -2.64 12.86 6.35
CA ILE A 95 -3.73 12.27 7.15
C ILE A 95 -3.85 10.81 6.76
N LEU A 96 -3.80 9.93 7.76
CA LEU A 96 -4.03 8.50 7.62
C LEU A 96 -5.26 8.11 8.43
N LEU A 97 -6.33 7.67 7.78
CA LEU A 97 -7.42 6.96 8.44
C LEU A 97 -7.12 5.45 8.39
N GLN A 98 -6.79 4.86 9.54
CA GLN A 98 -6.46 3.44 9.60
C GLN A 98 -7.68 2.58 9.27
N HIS A 99 -7.58 1.81 8.21
CA HIS A 99 -8.55 0.83 7.75
C HIS A 99 -8.36 -0.53 8.45
N PRO A 100 -9.43 -1.31 8.71
CA PRO A 100 -10.84 -0.93 8.57
C PRO A 100 -11.34 -0.09 9.74
N VAL A 101 -12.38 0.70 9.50
CA VAL A 101 -13.13 1.37 10.58
C VAL A 101 -14.29 0.49 11.05
N PRO A 102 -14.88 0.74 12.25
CA PRO A 102 -16.08 0.04 12.71
C PRO A 102 -17.25 0.09 11.71
N SER A 103 -18.04 -0.99 11.63
CA SER A 103 -19.09 -1.19 10.62
C SER A 103 -20.22 -0.13 10.61
N GLY A 104 -20.33 0.70 11.65
CA GLY A 104 -21.29 1.79 11.71
C GLY A 104 -20.86 3.08 11.01
N ILE A 105 -19.62 3.14 10.52
CA ILE A 105 -19.04 4.32 9.88
C ILE A 105 -19.04 4.12 8.35
N ASP A 106 -19.45 5.14 7.62
CA ASP A 106 -19.25 5.21 6.17
C ASP A 106 -17.78 5.57 5.87
N GLU A 107 -16.95 4.53 5.78
CA GLU A 107 -15.51 4.66 5.56
C GLU A 107 -15.18 5.42 4.28
N GLN A 108 -15.92 5.16 3.18
CA GLN A 108 -15.64 5.82 1.91
C GLN A 108 -15.97 7.33 1.97
N LYS A 109 -16.99 7.71 2.69
CA LYS A 109 -17.33 9.11 2.93
C LYS A 109 -16.22 9.80 3.72
N CYS A 110 -15.73 9.15 4.79
CA CYS A 110 -14.61 9.65 5.58
C CYS A 110 -13.30 9.75 4.77
N PHE A 111 -12.97 8.75 3.94
CA PHE A 111 -11.83 8.85 3.04
C PHE A 111 -11.95 10.06 2.10
N ASN A 112 -13.12 10.28 1.50
CA ASN A 112 -13.34 11.39 0.57
C ASN A 112 -13.36 12.76 1.25
N THR A 113 -13.45 12.84 2.57
CA THR A 113 -13.30 14.08 3.34
C THR A 113 -11.84 14.52 3.46
N ILE A 114 -10.86 13.59 3.30
CA ILE A 114 -9.44 13.93 3.33
C ILE A 114 -9.11 14.83 2.13
N ASP A 115 -8.44 15.96 2.39
CA ASP A 115 -7.94 16.82 1.32
C ASP A 115 -6.90 16.07 0.48
N ILE A 116 -7.02 16.16 -0.85
CA ILE A 116 -6.16 15.43 -1.79
C ILE A 116 -4.66 15.73 -1.58
N SER A 117 -4.33 16.95 -1.12
CA SER A 117 -2.95 17.34 -0.80
C SER A 117 -2.40 16.68 0.47
N LYS A 118 -3.27 16.08 1.28
CA LYS A 118 -2.95 15.37 2.53
C LYS A 118 -3.32 13.88 2.48
N ASP A 119 -3.85 13.39 1.36
CA ASP A 119 -4.20 11.99 1.12
C ASP A 119 -2.95 11.14 0.85
N VAL A 120 -2.06 11.08 1.82
CA VAL A 120 -0.75 10.42 1.69
C VAL A 120 -0.83 8.88 1.63
N ASP A 121 -1.98 8.31 1.97
CA ASP A 121 -2.26 6.87 1.81
C ASP A 121 -2.91 6.53 0.46
N GLY A 122 -3.38 7.57 -0.29
CA GLY A 122 -3.95 7.42 -1.62
C GLY A 122 -5.28 6.67 -1.64
N VAL A 123 -6.21 7.03 -0.73
CA VAL A 123 -7.47 6.33 -0.50
C VAL A 123 -8.72 7.09 -0.99
N THR A 124 -8.57 8.38 -1.33
CA THR A 124 -9.69 9.19 -1.81
C THR A 124 -10.11 8.79 -3.23
N THR A 125 -11.41 8.93 -3.54
CA THR A 125 -11.91 8.70 -4.91
C THR A 125 -11.28 9.66 -5.92
N GLN A 126 -11.06 10.92 -5.51
CA GLN A 126 -10.41 11.93 -6.37
C GLN A 126 -8.95 11.57 -6.63
N GLY A 127 -8.19 11.18 -5.59
CA GLY A 127 -6.80 10.75 -5.71
C GLY A 127 -6.66 9.54 -6.62
N PHE A 128 -7.52 8.52 -6.43
CA PHE A 128 -7.56 7.36 -7.32
C PHE A 128 -7.89 7.75 -8.77
N GLY A 129 -8.90 8.61 -8.99
CA GLY A 129 -9.25 9.08 -10.33
C GLY A 129 -8.10 9.80 -11.02
N ASN A 130 -7.44 10.72 -10.32
CA ASN A 130 -6.28 11.44 -10.84
C ASN A 130 -5.13 10.47 -11.19
N MET A 131 -4.77 9.58 -10.27
CA MET A 131 -3.72 8.58 -10.48
C MET A 131 -4.04 7.67 -11.69
N ALA A 132 -5.28 7.17 -11.78
CA ALA A 132 -5.69 6.31 -12.89
C ALA A 132 -5.68 7.00 -14.25
N MET A 133 -5.82 8.33 -14.27
CA MET A 133 -5.76 9.18 -15.49
C MET A 133 -4.36 9.75 -15.75
N GLY A 134 -3.35 9.39 -14.96
CA GLY A 134 -1.99 9.91 -15.09
C GLY A 134 -1.84 11.36 -14.64
N LEU A 135 -2.79 11.87 -13.85
CA LEU A 135 -2.72 13.19 -13.22
C LEU A 135 -2.03 13.11 -11.86
N ARG A 136 -1.56 14.24 -11.34
CA ARG A 136 -0.88 14.30 -10.04
C ARG A 136 -1.80 13.88 -8.91
N ALA A 137 -1.39 12.87 -8.16
CA ALA A 137 -1.97 12.43 -6.89
C ALA A 137 -0.99 11.49 -6.18
N PHE A 138 -1.14 11.34 -4.87
CA PHE A 138 -0.43 10.29 -4.15
C PHE A 138 -1.02 8.93 -4.55
N GLY A 139 -0.14 8.00 -4.94
CA GLY A 139 -0.56 6.63 -5.20
C GLY A 139 -0.88 5.88 -3.91
N SER A 140 -1.91 5.01 -3.93
CA SER A 140 -2.19 4.10 -2.81
C SER A 140 -0.92 3.40 -2.35
N CYS A 141 -0.62 3.46 -1.05
CA CYS A 141 0.68 3.09 -0.50
C CYS A 141 1.08 1.64 -0.80
N THR A 142 0.17 0.67 -0.68
CA THR A 142 0.49 -0.73 -0.96
C THR A 142 0.75 -0.98 -2.44
N PRO A 143 -0.13 -0.60 -3.38
CA PRO A 143 0.13 -0.72 -4.82
C PRO A 143 1.40 0.01 -5.28
N LEU A 144 1.60 1.24 -4.83
CA LEU A 144 2.80 2.00 -5.17
C LEU A 144 4.08 1.33 -4.61
N GLY A 145 3.99 0.77 -3.40
CA GLY A 145 5.07 -0.03 -2.82
C GLY A 145 5.40 -1.28 -3.65
N VAL A 146 4.39 -1.93 -4.23
CA VAL A 146 4.57 -3.05 -5.17
C VAL A 146 5.25 -2.57 -6.46
N MET A 147 4.79 -1.45 -7.04
CA MET A 147 5.42 -0.90 -8.25
C MET A 147 6.90 -0.58 -8.03
N ARG A 148 7.24 0.01 -6.89
CA ARG A 148 8.63 0.30 -6.50
C ARG A 148 9.47 -0.97 -6.31
N LEU A 149 8.88 -2.06 -5.80
CA LEU A 149 9.54 -3.37 -5.76
C LEU A 149 9.83 -3.90 -7.16
N LEU A 150 8.84 -3.89 -8.04
CA LEU A 150 9.01 -4.37 -9.41
C LEU A 150 10.09 -3.57 -10.16
N GLU A 151 10.14 -2.26 -9.96
CA GLU A 151 11.15 -1.36 -10.53
C GLU A 151 12.56 -1.65 -9.98
N GLU A 152 12.75 -1.70 -8.66
CA GLU A 152 14.06 -1.94 -8.02
C GLU A 152 14.70 -3.24 -8.50
N TYR A 153 13.89 -4.27 -8.68
CA TYR A 153 14.35 -5.57 -9.13
C TYR A 153 14.29 -5.75 -10.67
N SER A 154 14.09 -4.65 -11.41
CA SER A 154 14.08 -4.61 -12.87
C SER A 154 13.12 -5.62 -13.50
N VAL A 155 11.96 -5.84 -12.86
CA VAL A 155 10.89 -6.67 -13.40
C VAL A 155 10.25 -5.93 -14.58
N LYS A 156 10.33 -6.51 -15.77
CA LYS A 156 9.72 -5.94 -16.96
C LYS A 156 8.20 -6.04 -16.87
N ILE A 157 7.51 -4.89 -16.90
CA ILE A 157 6.04 -4.80 -16.84
C ILE A 157 5.46 -4.55 -18.24
N GLU A 158 6.10 -3.70 -19.02
CA GLU A 158 5.63 -3.32 -20.37
C GLU A 158 5.44 -4.54 -21.29
N GLY A 159 4.24 -4.62 -21.87
CA GLY A 159 3.84 -5.70 -22.77
C GLY A 159 3.54 -7.03 -22.10
N LYS A 160 3.51 -7.07 -20.75
CA LYS A 160 3.22 -8.28 -19.95
C LYS A 160 1.73 -8.41 -19.66
N ASN A 161 1.27 -9.66 -19.54
CA ASN A 161 -0.06 -9.98 -19.04
C ASN A 161 -0.01 -10.02 -17.51
N ALA A 162 -0.73 -9.13 -16.85
CA ALA A 162 -0.81 -9.03 -15.41
C ALA A 162 -2.20 -9.42 -14.88
N LEU A 163 -2.24 -10.25 -13.85
CA LEU A 163 -3.46 -10.60 -13.12
C LEU A 163 -3.41 -10.00 -11.72
N VAL A 164 -4.43 -9.24 -11.38
CA VAL A 164 -4.67 -8.78 -10.00
C VAL A 164 -5.84 -9.56 -9.42
N ILE A 165 -5.59 -10.35 -8.38
CA ILE A 165 -6.63 -11.11 -7.67
C ILE A 165 -7.04 -10.33 -6.44
N GLY A 166 -8.21 -9.72 -6.52
CA GLY A 166 -8.75 -8.77 -5.56
C GLY A 166 -9.19 -7.48 -6.24
N ARG A 167 -10.23 -6.83 -5.69
CA ARG A 167 -10.78 -5.58 -6.26
C ARG A 167 -11.14 -4.55 -5.20
N SER A 168 -10.43 -4.57 -4.07
CA SER A 168 -10.60 -3.57 -3.03
C SER A 168 -10.25 -2.17 -3.56
N GLN A 169 -10.82 -1.16 -2.92
CA GLN A 169 -10.60 0.24 -3.31
C GLN A 169 -9.18 0.71 -2.98
N ILE A 170 -8.61 0.16 -1.92
CA ILE A 170 -7.29 0.57 -1.42
C ILE A 170 -6.11 -0.23 -2.01
N LEU A 171 -6.38 -1.38 -2.67
CA LEU A 171 -5.31 -2.21 -3.23
C LEU A 171 -5.63 -2.71 -4.64
N GLY A 172 -6.66 -3.56 -4.80
CA GLY A 172 -6.89 -4.27 -6.08
C GLY A 172 -7.10 -3.34 -7.27
N LYS A 173 -8.01 -2.37 -7.14
CA LYS A 173 -8.29 -1.39 -8.22
C LYS A 173 -7.08 -0.47 -8.49
N PRO A 174 -6.44 0.14 -7.47
CA PRO A 174 -5.25 0.95 -7.70
C PRO A 174 -4.09 0.17 -8.29
N MET A 175 -3.86 -1.07 -7.85
CA MET A 175 -2.81 -1.94 -8.41
C MET A 175 -3.01 -2.19 -9.90
N ALA A 176 -4.24 -2.50 -10.30
CA ALA A 176 -4.56 -2.72 -11.70
C ALA A 176 -4.36 -1.45 -12.56
N ALA A 177 -4.75 -0.28 -12.04
CA ALA A 177 -4.54 0.99 -12.71
C ALA A 177 -3.04 1.32 -12.88
N MET A 178 -2.23 1.09 -11.84
CA MET A 178 -0.77 1.34 -11.90
C MET A 178 -0.07 0.39 -12.87
N LEU A 179 -0.44 -0.89 -12.91
CA LEU A 179 0.10 -1.84 -13.88
C LEU A 179 -0.29 -1.49 -15.32
N LEU A 180 -1.54 -1.04 -15.52
CA LEU A 180 -1.99 -0.55 -16.83
C LEU A 180 -1.20 0.68 -17.27
N TYR A 181 -0.97 1.64 -16.36
CA TYR A 181 -0.16 2.83 -16.62
C TYR A 181 1.30 2.47 -16.96
N ALA A 182 1.81 1.37 -16.41
CA ALA A 182 3.12 0.80 -16.75
C ALA A 182 3.10 -0.07 -18.02
N ASN A 183 2.08 0.06 -18.88
CA ASN A 183 1.92 -0.63 -20.17
C ASN A 183 1.73 -2.16 -20.06
N ALA A 184 1.21 -2.69 -18.96
CA ALA A 184 0.76 -4.08 -18.89
C ALA A 184 -0.65 -4.25 -19.50
N THR A 185 -0.94 -5.45 -20.01
CA THR A 185 -2.32 -5.88 -20.25
C THR A 185 -2.86 -6.46 -18.95
N VAL A 186 -3.87 -5.83 -18.34
CA VAL A 186 -4.32 -6.14 -17.00
C VAL A 186 -5.67 -6.83 -16.97
N THR A 187 -5.74 -7.92 -16.22
CA THR A 187 -6.99 -8.59 -15.83
C THR A 187 -7.20 -8.48 -14.33
N ILE A 188 -8.44 -8.20 -13.90
CA ILE A 188 -8.83 -8.22 -12.49
C ILE A 188 -9.72 -9.44 -12.24
N ALA A 189 -9.31 -10.32 -11.32
CA ALA A 189 -10.10 -11.43 -10.83
C ALA A 189 -10.63 -11.14 -9.43
N HIS A 190 -11.78 -11.72 -9.10
CA HIS A 190 -12.45 -11.48 -7.82
C HIS A 190 -13.36 -12.68 -7.45
N SER A 191 -14.04 -12.63 -6.33
CA SER A 191 -14.91 -13.70 -5.81
C SER A 191 -16.04 -14.19 -6.75
N ARG A 192 -16.31 -13.48 -7.86
CA ARG A 192 -17.28 -13.89 -8.90
C ARG A 192 -16.60 -14.39 -10.17
N THR A 193 -15.28 -14.40 -10.23
CA THR A 193 -14.51 -14.91 -11.37
C THR A 193 -14.63 -16.43 -11.42
N LYS A 194 -15.00 -16.94 -12.57
CA LYS A 194 -15.08 -18.39 -12.80
C LYS A 194 -13.71 -18.91 -13.23
N ASP A 195 -13.41 -20.13 -12.84
CA ASP A 195 -12.25 -20.89 -13.30
C ASP A 195 -10.88 -20.18 -13.09
N LEU A 196 -10.74 -19.51 -11.93
CA LEU A 196 -9.55 -18.73 -11.58
C LEU A 196 -8.26 -19.55 -11.70
N VAL A 197 -8.26 -20.79 -11.22
CA VAL A 197 -7.06 -21.65 -11.22
C VAL A 197 -6.52 -21.88 -12.63
N ASN A 198 -7.39 -22.13 -13.59
CA ASN A 198 -6.97 -22.31 -14.98
C ASN A 198 -6.48 -21.00 -15.61
N MET A 199 -7.04 -19.86 -15.20
CA MET A 199 -6.58 -18.54 -15.68
C MET A 199 -5.13 -18.23 -15.27
N LEU A 200 -4.71 -18.63 -14.07
CA LEU A 200 -3.37 -18.33 -13.52
C LEU A 200 -2.21 -18.71 -14.45
N LYS A 201 -2.40 -19.70 -15.30
CA LYS A 201 -1.38 -20.22 -16.22
C LYS A 201 -1.07 -19.31 -17.41
N TYR A 202 -1.80 -18.21 -17.58
CA TYR A 202 -1.68 -17.31 -18.75
C TYR A 202 -1.06 -15.97 -18.41
N PHE A 203 -0.60 -15.75 -17.17
CA PHE A 203 -0.12 -14.45 -16.74
C PHE A 203 1.37 -14.46 -16.40
N ASP A 204 2.05 -13.41 -16.84
CA ASP A 204 3.46 -13.15 -16.56
C ASP A 204 3.67 -12.58 -15.15
N ILE A 205 2.71 -11.79 -14.67
CA ILE A 205 2.73 -11.13 -13.36
C ILE A 205 1.40 -11.45 -12.65
N VAL A 206 1.48 -11.96 -11.43
CA VAL A 206 0.30 -12.26 -10.60
C VAL A 206 0.44 -11.52 -9.27
N VAL A 207 -0.54 -10.65 -8.98
CA VAL A 207 -0.65 -9.94 -7.69
C VAL A 207 -1.85 -10.52 -6.93
N VAL A 208 -1.61 -11.05 -5.74
CA VAL A 208 -2.65 -11.67 -4.91
C VAL A 208 -2.96 -10.77 -3.71
N ALA A 209 -4.24 -10.40 -3.56
CA ALA A 209 -4.74 -9.47 -2.54
C ALA A 209 -6.19 -9.79 -2.16
N VAL A 210 -6.41 -10.99 -1.62
CA VAL A 210 -7.76 -11.51 -1.30
C VAL A 210 -8.04 -11.56 0.20
N GLY A 211 -7.01 -11.51 1.05
CA GLY A 211 -7.15 -11.60 2.49
C GLY A 211 -7.56 -12.99 2.98
N ILE A 212 -7.18 -14.05 2.25
CA ILE A 212 -7.46 -15.45 2.58
C ILE A 212 -6.13 -16.19 2.65
N PRO A 213 -5.76 -16.78 3.81
CA PRO A 213 -4.50 -17.49 3.95
C PRO A 213 -4.34 -18.62 2.92
N LYS A 214 -3.20 -18.64 2.22
CA LYS A 214 -2.81 -19.70 1.28
C LYS A 214 -3.87 -20.02 0.21
N PHE A 215 -4.57 -18.99 -0.27
CA PHE A 215 -5.64 -19.10 -1.25
C PHE A 215 -5.17 -19.62 -2.62
N ILE A 216 -3.94 -19.26 -3.03
CA ILE A 216 -3.31 -19.72 -4.27
C ILE A 216 -2.13 -20.63 -3.92
N SER A 217 -1.97 -21.71 -4.68
CA SER A 217 -0.82 -22.60 -4.58
C SER A 217 0.19 -22.32 -5.71
N ALA A 218 1.48 -22.46 -5.41
CA ALA A 218 2.55 -22.29 -6.39
C ALA A 218 2.33 -23.13 -7.67
N LYS A 219 1.83 -24.37 -7.54
CA LYS A 219 1.54 -25.27 -8.68
C LYS A 219 0.47 -24.76 -9.65
N ASP A 220 -0.34 -23.78 -9.22
CA ASP A 220 -1.41 -23.21 -10.02
C ASP A 220 -0.89 -22.08 -10.95
N LEU A 221 0.31 -21.60 -10.70
CA LEU A 221 0.93 -20.48 -11.42
C LEU A 221 1.62 -20.92 -12.73
N ALA A 222 1.78 -19.96 -13.64
CA ALA A 222 2.59 -20.20 -14.84
C ALA A 222 4.07 -20.34 -14.46
N PRO A 223 4.80 -21.33 -15.02
CA PRO A 223 6.25 -21.41 -14.83
C PRO A 223 6.95 -20.13 -15.30
N GLY A 224 7.79 -19.56 -14.44
CA GLY A 224 8.56 -18.34 -14.73
C GLY A 224 7.78 -17.03 -14.55
N CYS A 225 6.52 -17.04 -14.08
CA CYS A 225 5.80 -15.81 -13.75
C CYS A 225 6.46 -15.06 -12.56
N VAL A 226 6.10 -13.81 -12.38
CA VAL A 226 6.43 -13.00 -11.20
C VAL A 226 5.24 -13.01 -10.27
N LEU A 227 5.46 -13.38 -9.00
CA LEU A 227 4.42 -13.42 -7.98
C LEU A 227 4.60 -12.30 -6.97
N VAL A 228 3.54 -11.53 -6.75
CA VAL A 228 3.44 -10.56 -5.66
C VAL A 228 2.32 -11.00 -4.73
N ASP A 229 2.67 -11.38 -3.51
CA ASP A 229 1.72 -11.67 -2.43
C ASP A 229 1.57 -10.43 -1.54
N ALA A 230 0.43 -9.78 -1.61
CA ALA A 230 0.09 -8.59 -0.82
C ALA A 230 -0.75 -8.93 0.43
N GLY A 231 -1.04 -10.22 0.66
CA GLY A 231 -1.70 -10.70 1.86
C GLY A 231 -0.76 -10.76 3.05
N TYR A 232 -1.32 -10.60 4.25
CA TYR A 232 -0.61 -10.87 5.50
C TYR A 232 -1.58 -11.32 6.60
N HIS A 233 -1.32 -12.50 7.15
CA HIS A 233 -2.11 -13.13 8.21
C HIS A 233 -1.21 -13.30 9.44
N PRO A 234 -1.31 -12.40 10.45
CA PRO A 234 -0.38 -12.38 11.59
C PRO A 234 -0.38 -13.66 12.43
N MET A 235 -1.55 -14.29 12.58
CA MET A 235 -1.71 -15.53 13.38
C MET A 235 -1.00 -16.70 12.71
N GLU A 236 -1.18 -16.86 11.40
CA GLU A 236 -0.61 -17.94 10.59
C GLU A 236 0.80 -17.62 10.10
N LYS A 237 1.23 -16.37 10.23
CA LYS A 237 2.51 -15.83 9.70
C LYS A 237 2.73 -16.14 8.23
N CYS A 238 1.68 -16.05 7.42
CA CYS A 238 1.70 -16.31 5.98
C CYS A 238 0.99 -15.20 5.21
N GLY A 239 1.07 -15.28 3.88
CA GLY A 239 0.31 -14.45 2.94
C GLY A 239 -0.91 -15.17 2.39
N ASP A 240 -1.41 -14.62 1.27
CA ASP A 240 -2.51 -15.19 0.50
C ASP A 240 -2.05 -16.36 -0.40
N VAL A 241 -0.74 -16.61 -0.48
CA VAL A 241 -0.16 -17.67 -1.32
C VAL A 241 0.51 -18.72 -0.47
N ASP A 242 0.31 -20.00 -0.81
CA ASP A 242 1.14 -21.08 -0.29
C ASP A 242 2.50 -21.07 -0.97
N MET A 243 3.52 -20.66 -0.22
CA MET A 243 4.90 -20.52 -0.70
C MET A 243 5.67 -21.83 -0.83
N THR A 244 5.02 -22.97 -0.57
CA THR A 244 5.64 -24.29 -0.73
C THR A 244 6.09 -24.47 -2.18
N ASP A 245 7.37 -24.75 -2.39
CA ASP A 245 8.01 -24.96 -3.71
C ASP A 245 7.95 -23.75 -4.67
N ILE A 246 7.59 -22.55 -4.19
CA ILE A 246 7.40 -21.35 -5.04
C ILE A 246 8.65 -21.04 -5.89
N SER A 247 9.84 -21.16 -5.31
CA SER A 247 11.12 -20.86 -5.98
C SER A 247 11.44 -21.78 -7.15
N ASN A 248 10.79 -22.95 -7.24
CA ASN A 248 10.96 -23.89 -8.34
C ASN A 248 10.05 -23.59 -9.54
N ILE A 249 9.07 -22.70 -9.35
CA ILE A 249 8.00 -22.44 -10.34
C ILE A 249 8.12 -21.02 -10.89
N VAL A 250 8.25 -20.01 -10.03
CA VAL A 250 8.24 -18.61 -10.44
C VAL A 250 9.66 -18.07 -10.68
N SER A 251 9.77 -17.01 -11.49
CA SER A 251 11.06 -16.33 -11.72
C SER A 251 11.40 -15.34 -10.60
N ALA A 252 10.38 -14.76 -9.97
CA ALA A 252 10.52 -13.84 -8.84
C ALA A 252 9.30 -13.87 -7.94
N TYR A 253 9.46 -13.61 -6.65
CA TYR A 253 8.35 -13.50 -5.70
C TYR A 253 8.65 -12.56 -4.53
N THR A 254 7.59 -12.03 -3.92
CA THR A 254 7.68 -11.31 -2.64
C THR A 254 7.58 -12.28 -1.48
N PRO A 255 8.50 -12.27 -0.50
CA PRO A 255 8.37 -13.07 0.70
C PRO A 255 7.27 -12.50 1.64
N VAL A 256 6.60 -13.36 2.38
CA VAL A 256 5.69 -12.96 3.46
C VAL A 256 6.09 -13.65 4.76
N PRO A 257 6.50 -12.88 5.78
CA PRO A 257 6.68 -11.43 5.83
C PRO A 257 7.94 -10.93 5.10
N GLY A 258 8.03 -9.63 4.86
CA GLY A 258 9.25 -8.97 4.38
C GLY A 258 9.19 -8.44 2.94
N GLY A 259 8.14 -8.77 2.17
CA GLY A 259 7.93 -8.27 0.81
C GLY A 259 7.12 -6.95 0.81
N VAL A 260 5.82 -7.02 0.57
CA VAL A 260 4.95 -5.86 0.35
C VAL A 260 4.78 -4.99 1.60
N GLY A 261 4.59 -5.58 2.79
CA GLY A 261 4.29 -4.83 4.03
C GLY A 261 5.30 -3.73 4.37
N PRO A 262 6.62 -4.00 4.40
CA PRO A 262 7.63 -2.95 4.63
C PRO A 262 7.57 -1.81 3.61
N MET A 263 7.24 -2.11 2.35
CA MET A 263 7.12 -1.12 1.29
C MET A 263 5.88 -0.25 1.42
N THR A 264 4.77 -0.79 1.92
CA THR A 264 3.56 -0.01 2.25
C THR A 264 3.89 1.09 3.26
N ILE A 265 4.58 0.75 4.35
CA ILE A 265 4.97 1.71 5.38
C ILE A 265 5.98 2.73 4.82
N ASN A 266 7.00 2.27 4.10
CA ASN A 266 8.01 3.16 3.52
C ASN A 266 7.39 4.13 2.49
N THR A 267 6.41 3.68 1.70
CA THR A 267 5.71 4.52 0.73
C THR A 267 4.85 5.58 1.43
N LEU A 268 4.18 5.24 2.52
CA LEU A 268 3.44 6.22 3.34
C LEU A 268 4.38 7.32 3.87
N MET A 269 5.57 6.96 4.33
CA MET A 269 6.58 7.93 4.78
C MET A 269 7.04 8.82 3.62
N MET A 270 7.32 8.23 2.47
CA MET A 270 7.70 8.94 1.24
C MET A 270 6.62 9.95 0.83
N ASN A 271 5.36 9.53 0.74
CA ASN A 271 4.24 10.39 0.38
C ASN A 271 4.06 11.53 1.41
N THR A 272 4.26 11.27 2.72
CA THR A 272 4.16 12.29 3.77
C THR A 272 5.26 13.36 3.63
N ILE A 273 6.47 12.96 3.31
CA ILE A 273 7.59 13.88 3.05
C ILE A 273 7.30 14.71 1.80
N GLU A 274 6.89 14.06 0.72
CA GLU A 274 6.54 14.71 -0.54
C GLU A 274 5.39 15.71 -0.37
N ALA A 275 4.38 15.39 0.44
CA ALA A 275 3.26 16.30 0.72
C ALA A 275 3.74 17.63 1.35
N MET A 276 4.77 17.59 2.20
CA MET A 276 5.35 18.80 2.76
C MET A 276 6.22 19.54 1.75
N GLU A 277 7.00 18.82 0.94
CA GLU A 277 7.83 19.44 -0.11
C GLU A 277 6.97 20.23 -1.09
N LEU A 278 5.84 19.66 -1.52
CA LEU A 278 4.89 20.29 -2.43
C LEU A 278 4.20 21.53 -1.89
N LYS A 279 4.11 21.69 -0.56
CA LYS A 279 3.58 22.90 0.07
C LYS A 279 4.60 24.05 0.06
N ASN A 280 5.87 23.72 -0.08
CA ASN A 280 6.97 24.69 -0.03
C ASN A 280 7.41 25.17 -1.43
N GLU A 281 6.88 24.53 -2.50
CA GLU A 281 7.03 24.97 -3.90
C GLU A 281 6.05 26.09 -4.24
#